data_b05ca36f5508e6228a4418c596e7abf6
#
_entry.id   b05ca36f5508e6228a4418c596e7abf6
#
_cell.length_a   1.000
_cell.length_b   1.000
_cell.length_c   1.000
_cell.angle_alpha   90.00
_cell.angle_beta   90.00
_cell.angle_gamma   90.00
#
_symmetry.space_group_name_H-M   'P 1'
#
loop_
_entity.id
_entity.type
_entity.pdbx_description
1 polymer ?
#
loop_
_entity_poly.entity_id
_entity_poly.type
_entity_poly.pdbx_seq_one_letter_code
_entity_poly.pdbx_strand_id
1 'polypeptide(L)'
;MLGTAFHDPLIVPLEDGWLGLSTDLKVKGVQARLSSDLLTWGEPFPLLKETPPSVWRHAGTHRFWAPELIRRGDKWRLYVCASRFGTTQSVIGLAEAENPCGPYTYIGDVIQTLQAPRFTQANAIDPCVCAGRDGKDYLIYGSFFGGIHILPLGEDGFPAAYNEGELIAGGGHQAIEGAYCIYHQPSDRFILFTSWGSLSSDYHIRVGYSREITGPYLDSKGFPLTDPDPVHTPGDKLSGGYHFGAPGVPAVMATGHNSVVRVGDDLYVVNHARPEGDEKHPFLQIRRLFFDEAGRASAWPLTYTGEALTAPGALPEKWRMVYLSRLNHGVVYGVPLTTREMDARMDDQTIELQAFGKPWRGVIARQGDFTACTLLSPDGEALWGIAE
;
A
#
# COMPACT_ATOMS: atom_id res chain seq x y z
N MET A 1 9.73 8.53 18.70
CA MET A 1 10.31 7.21 18.41
C MET A 1 9.89 6.82 17.01
N LEU A 2 10.78 6.24 16.21
CA LEU A 2 10.42 5.60 14.96
C LEU A 2 9.52 4.41 15.26
N GLY A 3 8.55 4.11 14.40
CA GLY A 3 7.59 3.03 14.60
C GLY A 3 8.22 1.63 14.68
N THR A 4 7.40 0.62 14.91
CA THR A 4 7.84 -0.79 14.95
C THR A 4 8.39 -1.22 13.58
N ALA A 5 9.47 -2.02 13.59
CA ALA A 5 10.08 -2.54 12.37
C ALA A 5 9.13 -3.49 11.64
N PHE A 6 8.71 -3.06 10.45
CA PHE A 6 7.93 -3.81 9.46
C PHE A 6 8.49 -3.56 8.07
N HIS A 7 8.42 -4.57 7.22
CA HIS A 7 8.68 -4.49 5.78
C HIS A 7 7.56 -5.24 5.07
N ASP A 8 6.94 -4.62 4.06
CA ASP A 8 5.77 -5.16 3.34
C ASP A 8 4.62 -5.52 4.30
N PRO A 9 4.07 -4.53 5.04
CA PRO A 9 3.12 -4.80 6.11
C PRO A 9 1.74 -5.14 5.58
N LEU A 10 1.15 -6.20 6.15
CA LEU A 10 -0.28 -6.50 6.08
C LEU A 10 -0.86 -6.48 7.49
N ILE A 11 -1.99 -5.80 7.70
CA ILE A 11 -2.70 -5.81 8.97
C ILE A 11 -4.08 -6.43 8.79
N VAL A 12 -4.38 -7.43 9.62
CA VAL A 12 -5.65 -8.15 9.61
C VAL A 12 -6.36 -7.98 10.95
N PRO A 13 -7.67 -7.61 10.96
CA PRO A 13 -8.43 -7.53 12.20
C PRO A 13 -8.68 -8.92 12.79
N LEU A 14 -8.59 -9.02 14.12
CA LEU A 14 -8.98 -10.15 14.93
C LEU A 14 -10.21 -9.79 15.77
N GLU A 15 -10.79 -10.75 16.50
CA GLU A 15 -11.87 -10.47 17.45
C GLU A 15 -11.41 -9.50 18.56
N ASP A 16 -10.19 -9.71 19.08
CA ASP A 16 -9.59 -8.90 20.13
C ASP A 16 -8.25 -8.30 19.67
N GLY A 17 -8.29 -7.34 18.72
CA GLY A 17 -7.10 -6.63 18.27
C GLY A 17 -6.71 -6.91 16.82
N TRP A 18 -5.40 -7.02 16.57
CA TRP A 18 -4.83 -6.99 15.22
C TRP A 18 -3.68 -7.96 15.07
N LEU A 19 -3.60 -8.60 13.93
CA LEU A 19 -2.45 -9.39 13.48
C LEU A 19 -1.72 -8.63 12.38
N GLY A 20 -0.48 -8.26 12.61
CA GLY A 20 0.40 -7.65 11.62
C GLY A 20 1.36 -8.68 11.04
N LEU A 21 1.37 -8.83 9.73
CA LEU A 21 2.29 -9.69 9.00
C LEU A 21 3.33 -8.87 8.24
N SER A 22 4.47 -9.45 7.96
CA SER A 22 5.53 -8.81 7.16
C SER A 22 6.49 -9.84 6.55
N THR A 23 7.30 -9.35 5.62
CA THR A 23 8.54 -10.03 5.21
C THR A 23 9.37 -10.45 6.44
N ASP A 24 10.08 -11.56 6.36
CA ASP A 24 10.89 -12.12 7.44
C ASP A 24 12.11 -11.24 7.78
N LEU A 25 11.97 -10.36 8.75
CA LEU A 25 13.05 -9.49 9.22
C LEU A 25 13.81 -10.07 10.42
N LYS A 26 13.09 -10.57 11.41
CA LYS A 26 13.66 -11.02 12.70
C LYS A 26 13.46 -12.49 13.01
N VAL A 27 12.46 -13.12 12.39
CA VAL A 27 12.16 -14.54 12.58
C VAL A 27 12.19 -15.26 11.23
N LYS A 28 12.58 -16.53 11.24
CA LYS A 28 12.46 -17.39 10.04
C LYS A 28 11.00 -17.78 9.85
N GLY A 29 10.52 -17.70 8.63
CA GLY A 29 9.13 -17.93 8.28
C GLY A 29 8.40 -16.62 8.02
N VAL A 30 7.07 -16.66 7.85
CA VAL A 30 6.27 -15.44 7.72
C VAL A 30 6.20 -14.77 9.08
N GLN A 31 6.77 -13.57 9.20
CA GLN A 31 6.81 -12.84 10.45
C GLN A 31 5.43 -12.28 10.79
N ALA A 32 4.97 -12.52 12.01
CA ALA A 32 3.73 -11.98 12.56
C ALA A 32 3.94 -11.31 13.92
N ARG A 33 3.08 -10.36 14.23
CA ARG A 33 3.01 -9.67 15.54
C ARG A 33 1.55 -9.43 15.92
N LEU A 34 1.26 -9.37 17.20
CA LEU A 34 -0.05 -9.00 17.71
C LEU A 34 -0.04 -7.57 18.25
N SER A 35 -1.17 -6.89 18.13
CA SER A 35 -1.41 -5.57 18.72
C SER A 35 -2.87 -5.47 19.18
N SER A 36 -3.11 -4.78 20.31
CA SER A 36 -4.45 -4.44 20.77
C SER A 36 -4.91 -3.05 20.32
N ASP A 37 -3.98 -2.20 19.85
CA ASP A 37 -4.22 -0.78 19.66
C ASP A 37 -3.66 -0.21 18.32
N LEU A 38 -3.01 -1.03 17.47
CA LEU A 38 -2.28 -0.65 16.27
C LEU A 38 -1.03 0.21 16.52
N LEU A 39 -0.74 0.57 17.74
CA LEU A 39 0.37 1.43 18.15
C LEU A 39 1.51 0.62 18.75
N THR A 40 1.16 -0.33 19.60
CA THR A 40 2.09 -1.20 20.31
C THR A 40 2.03 -2.60 19.74
N TRP A 41 3.15 -3.11 19.25
CA TRP A 41 3.26 -4.42 18.64
C TRP A 41 4.11 -5.35 19.48
N GLY A 42 3.60 -6.54 19.75
CA GLY A 42 4.26 -7.59 20.52
C GLY A 42 5.53 -8.13 19.83
N GLU A 43 6.18 -9.07 20.49
CA GLU A 43 7.35 -9.76 19.92
C GLU A 43 6.98 -10.54 18.66
N PRO A 44 7.89 -10.59 17.67
CA PRO A 44 7.63 -11.31 16.43
C PRO A 44 7.61 -12.82 16.63
N PHE A 45 6.67 -13.48 15.95
CA PHE A 45 6.59 -14.94 15.87
C PHE A 45 6.32 -15.40 14.43
N PRO A 46 6.72 -16.62 14.03
CA PRO A 46 6.48 -17.12 12.69
C PRO A 46 5.12 -17.81 12.55
N LEU A 47 4.36 -17.51 11.49
CA LEU A 47 3.14 -18.24 11.11
C LEU A 47 3.46 -19.57 10.41
N LEU A 48 4.30 -19.54 9.38
CA LEU A 48 4.79 -20.71 8.66
C LEU A 48 6.29 -20.86 8.93
N LYS A 49 6.66 -21.78 9.80
CA LYS A 49 8.04 -21.91 10.33
C LYS A 49 8.99 -22.54 9.35
N GLU A 50 8.51 -23.51 8.57
CA GLU A 50 9.35 -24.30 7.67
C GLU A 50 9.08 -23.94 6.23
N THR A 51 10.14 -23.82 5.47
CA THR A 51 10.02 -23.60 4.02
C THR A 51 9.66 -24.92 3.36
N PRO A 52 8.52 -25.00 2.64
CA PRO A 52 8.13 -26.19 1.93
C PRO A 52 9.21 -26.65 0.92
N PRO A 53 9.42 -27.96 0.74
CA PRO A 53 10.45 -28.46 -0.18
C PRO A 53 10.29 -27.99 -1.63
N SER A 54 9.06 -27.77 -2.11
CA SER A 54 8.80 -27.22 -3.46
C SER A 54 9.30 -25.78 -3.57
N VAL A 55 8.98 -24.93 -2.60
CA VAL A 55 9.46 -23.54 -2.52
C VAL A 55 10.97 -23.47 -2.49
N TRP A 56 11.61 -24.27 -1.62
CA TRP A 56 13.07 -24.34 -1.56
C TRP A 56 13.71 -24.79 -2.88
N ARG A 57 13.19 -25.85 -3.51
CA ARG A 57 13.73 -26.33 -4.79
C ARG A 57 13.61 -25.29 -5.90
N HIS A 58 12.52 -24.53 -5.91
CA HIS A 58 12.27 -23.53 -6.94
C HIS A 58 13.01 -22.22 -6.69
N ALA A 59 12.77 -21.56 -5.56
CA ALA A 59 13.33 -20.24 -5.26
C ALA A 59 14.76 -20.26 -4.67
N GLY A 60 15.21 -21.41 -4.15
CA GLY A 60 16.55 -21.56 -3.57
C GLY A 60 16.78 -20.75 -2.30
N THR A 61 15.71 -20.42 -1.58
CA THR A 61 15.76 -19.63 -0.36
C THR A 61 14.82 -20.20 0.71
N HIS A 62 15.13 -19.95 1.98
CA HIS A 62 14.28 -20.24 3.11
C HIS A 62 13.58 -18.97 3.66
N ARG A 63 13.65 -17.88 2.93
CA ARG A 63 13.05 -16.60 3.33
C ARG A 63 11.73 -16.39 2.61
N PHE A 64 10.74 -15.94 3.38
CA PHE A 64 9.47 -15.47 2.83
C PHE A 64 9.46 -13.94 2.78
N TRP A 65 8.85 -13.43 1.71
CA TRP A 65 8.69 -12.00 1.47
C TRP A 65 7.26 -11.57 1.79
N ALA A 66 6.71 -10.59 1.06
CA ALA A 66 5.39 -10.04 1.30
C ALA A 66 4.30 -11.12 1.41
N PRO A 67 3.57 -11.21 2.53
CA PRO A 67 2.47 -12.15 2.71
C PRO A 67 1.13 -11.54 2.39
N GLU A 68 0.15 -12.40 2.04
CA GLU A 68 -1.29 -12.06 2.04
C GLU A 68 -2.05 -13.03 2.92
N LEU A 69 -3.01 -12.55 3.70
CA LEU A 69 -3.83 -13.36 4.59
C LEU A 69 -5.30 -12.99 4.49
N ILE A 70 -6.11 -13.95 4.08
CA ILE A 70 -7.57 -13.78 3.94
C ILE A 70 -8.32 -14.88 4.71
N ARG A 71 -9.56 -14.59 5.10
CA ARG A 71 -10.49 -15.59 5.63
C ARG A 71 -11.44 -16.05 4.52
N ARG A 72 -11.60 -17.38 4.38
CA ARG A 72 -12.62 -18.00 3.51
C ARG A 72 -13.32 -19.12 4.25
N GLY A 73 -14.64 -18.93 4.49
CA GLY A 73 -15.42 -19.82 5.33
C GLY A 73 -14.86 -19.85 6.77
N ASP A 74 -14.53 -21.04 7.23
CA ASP A 74 -13.94 -21.32 8.55
C ASP A 74 -12.41 -21.33 8.55
N LYS A 75 -11.78 -21.16 7.38
CA LYS A 75 -10.31 -21.22 7.22
C LYS A 75 -9.68 -19.86 6.96
N TRP A 76 -8.46 -19.74 7.41
CA TRP A 76 -7.53 -18.69 7.05
C TRP A 76 -6.57 -19.20 5.98
N ARG A 77 -6.45 -18.45 4.88
CA ARG A 77 -5.56 -18.71 3.76
C ARG A 77 -4.41 -17.73 3.77
N LEU A 78 -3.22 -18.25 3.97
CA LEU A 78 -1.97 -17.51 3.95
C LEU A 78 -1.29 -17.76 2.60
N TYR A 79 -1.28 -16.74 1.74
CA TYR A 79 -0.47 -16.74 0.54
C TYR A 79 0.91 -16.23 0.90
N VAL A 80 1.92 -17.03 0.60
CA VAL A 80 3.32 -16.74 0.89
C VAL A 80 4.09 -16.64 -0.41
N CYS A 81 5.11 -15.78 -0.47
CA CYS A 81 5.98 -15.76 -1.61
C CYS A 81 7.45 -15.88 -1.21
N ALA A 82 8.24 -16.45 -2.11
CA ALA A 82 9.68 -16.57 -1.97
C ALA A 82 10.36 -16.38 -3.32
N SER A 83 11.49 -15.69 -3.32
CA SER A 83 12.24 -15.39 -4.53
C SER A 83 13.75 -15.43 -4.26
N ARG A 84 14.51 -15.77 -5.29
CA ARG A 84 15.94 -15.50 -5.31
C ARG A 84 16.16 -14.05 -5.71
N PHE A 85 16.66 -13.23 -4.78
CA PHE A 85 16.88 -11.80 -5.01
C PHE A 85 17.63 -11.53 -6.33
N GLY A 86 17.11 -10.55 -7.09
CA GLY A 86 17.68 -10.14 -8.38
C GLY A 86 17.40 -11.09 -9.55
N THR A 87 16.47 -12.04 -9.38
CA THR A 87 16.04 -12.99 -10.42
C THR A 87 14.53 -13.07 -10.51
N THR A 88 14.01 -13.78 -11.50
CA THR A 88 12.60 -14.15 -11.61
C THR A 88 12.32 -15.57 -11.11
N GLN A 89 13.23 -16.19 -10.37
CA GLN A 89 12.97 -17.50 -9.75
C GLN A 89 12.15 -17.33 -8.48
N SER A 90 10.84 -17.30 -8.65
CA SER A 90 9.89 -16.93 -7.59
C SER A 90 8.70 -17.87 -7.57
N VAL A 91 8.06 -17.96 -6.42
CA VAL A 91 6.88 -18.79 -6.20
C VAL A 91 5.94 -18.11 -5.20
N ILE A 92 4.65 -18.17 -5.50
CA ILE A 92 3.57 -17.91 -4.55
C ILE A 92 2.98 -19.27 -4.18
N GLY A 93 2.86 -19.56 -2.90
CA GLY A 93 2.25 -20.77 -2.36
C GLY A 93 1.11 -20.44 -1.39
N LEU A 94 0.24 -21.41 -1.14
CA LEU A 94 -0.90 -21.35 -0.24
C LEU A 94 -0.66 -22.25 0.97
N ALA A 95 -0.90 -21.70 2.17
CA ALA A 95 -1.02 -22.45 3.41
C ALA A 95 -2.37 -22.13 4.08
N GLU A 96 -2.96 -23.09 4.79
CA GLU A 96 -4.24 -22.94 5.46
C GLU A 96 -4.14 -23.24 6.96
N ALA A 97 -4.99 -22.58 7.76
CA ALA A 97 -5.18 -22.81 9.19
C ALA A 97 -6.63 -22.51 9.60
N GLU A 98 -7.08 -23.07 10.73
CA GLU A 98 -8.35 -22.72 11.38
C GLU A 98 -8.22 -21.43 12.21
N ASN A 99 -7.02 -21.13 12.70
CA ASN A 99 -6.73 -19.96 13.52
C ASN A 99 -5.80 -18.99 12.75
N PRO A 100 -6.04 -17.68 12.79
CA PRO A 100 -5.19 -16.69 12.07
C PRO A 100 -3.73 -16.69 12.54
N CYS A 101 -3.47 -17.10 13.78
CA CYS A 101 -2.11 -17.27 14.31
C CYS A 101 -1.51 -18.66 14.07
N GLY A 102 -2.19 -19.52 13.30
CA GLY A 102 -1.75 -20.87 12.95
C GLY A 102 -2.10 -21.93 13.98
N PRO A 103 -1.51 -23.15 13.89
CA PRO A 103 -0.46 -23.51 12.94
C PRO A 103 -0.97 -23.64 11.51
N TYR A 104 -0.16 -23.19 10.55
CA TYR A 104 -0.46 -23.26 9.11
C TYR A 104 0.10 -24.56 8.50
N THR A 105 -0.71 -25.19 7.66
CA THR A 105 -0.29 -26.33 6.81
C THR A 105 -0.16 -25.84 5.37
N TYR A 106 0.99 -26.05 4.78
CA TYR A 106 1.23 -25.74 3.36
C TYR A 106 0.43 -26.68 2.47
N ILE A 107 -0.37 -26.11 1.56
CA ILE A 107 -1.26 -26.84 0.66
C ILE A 107 -0.58 -27.09 -0.70
N GLY A 108 0.07 -26.06 -1.27
CA GLY A 108 0.76 -26.19 -2.54
C GLY A 108 1.23 -24.88 -3.13
N ASP A 109 1.97 -25.01 -4.24
CA ASP A 109 2.42 -23.86 -5.04
C ASP A 109 1.26 -23.37 -5.91
N VAL A 110 0.90 -22.08 -5.80
CA VAL A 110 -0.20 -21.44 -6.54
C VAL A 110 0.25 -21.03 -7.92
N ILE A 111 1.40 -20.34 -7.99
CA ILE A 111 2.02 -19.93 -9.25
C ILE A 111 3.54 -19.87 -9.08
N GLN A 112 4.26 -20.23 -10.11
CA GLN A 112 5.72 -20.14 -10.18
C GLN A 112 6.09 -19.32 -11.41
N THR A 113 7.12 -18.50 -11.31
CA THR A 113 7.72 -17.88 -12.48
C THR A 113 8.41 -18.95 -13.30
N LEU A 114 8.03 -19.10 -14.56
CA LEU A 114 8.65 -20.07 -15.45
C LEU A 114 10.09 -19.63 -15.78
N GLN A 115 11.03 -20.57 -15.66
CA GLN A 115 12.44 -20.28 -15.94
C GLN A 115 12.66 -19.76 -17.35
N ALA A 116 13.66 -18.85 -17.46
CA ALA A 116 14.11 -18.21 -18.71
C ALA A 116 13.97 -19.06 -19.98
N PRO A 117 13.68 -18.44 -21.14
CA PRO A 117 14.09 -17.08 -21.51
C PRO A 117 12.98 -16.02 -21.46
N ARG A 118 11.91 -16.20 -20.74
CA ARG A 118 10.75 -15.31 -20.77
C ARG A 118 10.80 -14.27 -19.66
N PHE A 119 11.59 -13.21 -19.82
CA PHE A 119 11.55 -12.00 -18.97
C PHE A 119 10.26 -11.17 -19.08
N THR A 120 9.30 -11.63 -19.86
CA THR A 120 8.00 -11.00 -20.04
C THR A 120 6.94 -11.51 -19.07
N GLN A 121 7.28 -12.50 -18.24
CA GLN A 121 6.35 -13.06 -17.27
C GLN A 121 6.36 -12.28 -15.97
N ALA A 122 5.15 -12.11 -15.39
CA ALA A 122 5.02 -11.55 -14.06
C ALA A 122 5.84 -12.36 -13.05
N ASN A 123 6.59 -11.64 -12.23
CA ASN A 123 7.36 -12.24 -11.13
C ASN A 123 6.39 -12.76 -10.05
N ALA A 124 6.44 -14.05 -9.70
CA ALA A 124 5.51 -14.70 -8.78
C ALA A 124 5.80 -14.31 -7.32
N ILE A 125 5.63 -13.03 -6.98
CA ILE A 125 5.72 -12.45 -5.63
C ILE A 125 4.65 -11.39 -5.41
N ASP A 126 4.56 -10.87 -4.19
CA ASP A 126 3.67 -9.82 -3.75
C ASP A 126 2.19 -10.17 -3.98
N PRO A 127 1.71 -11.30 -3.43
CA PRO A 127 0.32 -11.68 -3.59
C PRO A 127 -0.62 -10.71 -2.88
N CYS A 128 -1.73 -10.39 -3.53
CA CYS A 128 -2.91 -9.78 -2.94
C CYS A 128 -4.15 -10.51 -3.45
N VAL A 129 -5.08 -10.86 -2.59
CA VAL A 129 -6.34 -11.51 -2.98
C VAL A 129 -7.51 -10.58 -2.75
N CYS A 130 -8.21 -10.24 -3.82
CA CYS A 130 -9.38 -9.37 -3.79
C CYS A 130 -10.60 -10.10 -4.34
N ALA A 131 -11.77 -9.94 -3.68
CA ALA A 131 -13.03 -10.48 -4.16
C ALA A 131 -13.59 -9.61 -5.28
N GLY A 132 -13.96 -10.24 -6.40
CA GLY A 132 -14.70 -9.61 -7.47
C GLY A 132 -16.19 -9.48 -7.16
N ARG A 133 -16.92 -8.68 -7.97
CA ARG A 133 -18.39 -8.55 -7.87
C ARG A 133 -19.12 -9.83 -8.26
N ASP A 134 -18.46 -10.69 -9.02
CA ASP A 134 -18.96 -12.02 -9.41
C ASP A 134 -18.86 -13.07 -8.28
N GLY A 135 -18.36 -12.65 -7.11
CA GLY A 135 -18.18 -13.50 -5.94
C GLY A 135 -16.95 -14.41 -5.98
N LYS A 136 -16.12 -14.30 -7.03
CA LYS A 136 -14.86 -15.03 -7.12
C LYS A 136 -13.73 -14.25 -6.46
N ASP A 137 -12.74 -14.98 -6.01
CA ASP A 137 -11.46 -14.40 -5.61
C ASP A 137 -10.53 -14.24 -6.80
N TYR A 138 -9.76 -13.17 -6.78
CA TYR A 138 -8.74 -12.87 -7.77
C TYR A 138 -7.39 -12.69 -7.09
N LEU A 139 -6.37 -13.38 -7.59
CA LEU A 139 -4.99 -13.15 -7.20
C LEU A 139 -4.41 -12.04 -8.07
N ILE A 140 -3.92 -10.99 -7.42
CA ILE A 140 -3.15 -9.90 -8.01
C ILE A 140 -1.72 -10.09 -7.53
N TYR A 141 -0.73 -10.05 -8.43
CA TYR A 141 0.65 -10.33 -8.08
C TYR A 141 1.62 -9.75 -9.12
N GLY A 142 2.88 -9.65 -8.78
CA GLY A 142 3.93 -9.23 -9.68
C GLY A 142 4.82 -8.15 -9.09
N SER A 143 6.06 -8.11 -9.58
CA SER A 143 7.07 -7.15 -9.15
C SER A 143 8.11 -6.98 -10.25
N PHE A 144 8.35 -5.76 -10.70
CA PHE A 144 9.30 -5.35 -11.72
C PHE A 144 9.11 -6.06 -13.07
N PHE A 145 9.47 -7.33 -13.14
CA PHE A 145 9.45 -8.13 -14.39
C PHE A 145 8.02 -8.43 -14.81
N GLY A 146 7.64 -8.07 -16.02
CA GLY A 146 6.31 -8.32 -16.58
C GLY A 146 5.19 -7.43 -16.03
N GLY A 147 5.42 -6.66 -14.97
CA GLY A 147 4.40 -5.82 -14.32
C GLY A 147 3.49 -6.58 -13.36
N ILE A 148 2.31 -6.03 -13.10
CA ILE A 148 1.30 -6.55 -12.17
C ILE A 148 0.21 -7.26 -12.98
N HIS A 149 -0.06 -8.50 -12.61
CA HIS A 149 -1.07 -9.35 -13.25
C HIS A 149 -2.20 -9.71 -12.31
N ILE A 150 -3.35 -10.08 -12.89
CA ILE A 150 -4.52 -10.57 -12.18
C ILE A 150 -5.01 -11.87 -12.81
N LEU A 151 -5.41 -12.83 -11.97
CA LEU A 151 -6.06 -14.06 -12.43
C LEU A 151 -7.13 -14.53 -11.43
N PRO A 152 -8.23 -15.17 -11.91
CA PRO A 152 -9.25 -15.72 -11.03
C PRO A 152 -8.75 -16.96 -10.31
N LEU A 153 -9.16 -17.10 -9.05
CA LEU A 153 -8.94 -18.29 -8.22
C LEU A 153 -10.22 -19.15 -8.16
N GLY A 154 -10.03 -20.45 -8.03
CA GLY A 154 -11.09 -21.39 -7.66
C GLY A 154 -11.42 -21.33 -6.16
N GLU A 155 -12.46 -22.05 -5.77
CA GLU A 155 -12.88 -22.16 -4.37
C GLU A 155 -11.79 -22.75 -3.46
N ASP A 156 -10.88 -23.53 -4.02
CA ASP A 156 -9.71 -24.10 -3.34
C ASP A 156 -8.54 -23.11 -3.15
N GLY A 157 -8.64 -21.91 -3.73
CA GLY A 157 -7.59 -20.88 -3.65
C GLY A 157 -6.48 -21.01 -4.68
N PHE A 158 -6.67 -21.89 -5.68
CA PHE A 158 -5.74 -22.06 -6.79
C PHE A 158 -6.36 -21.60 -8.11
N PRO A 159 -5.58 -21.18 -9.11
CA PRO A 159 -6.11 -20.90 -10.44
C PRO A 159 -6.60 -22.19 -11.11
N ALA A 160 -7.74 -22.09 -11.83
CA ALA A 160 -8.34 -23.24 -12.52
C ALA A 160 -7.42 -23.85 -13.61
N ALA A 161 -6.54 -23.04 -14.18
CA ALA A 161 -5.51 -23.44 -15.12
C ALA A 161 -4.25 -22.60 -14.89
N TYR A 162 -3.09 -23.20 -15.08
CA TYR A 162 -1.83 -22.47 -14.97
C TYR A 162 -1.70 -21.47 -16.12
N ASN A 163 -1.80 -20.19 -15.79
CA ASN A 163 -1.57 -19.05 -16.69
C ASN A 163 -1.05 -17.87 -15.85
N GLU A 164 -0.56 -16.84 -16.53
CA GLU A 164 -0.02 -15.65 -15.89
C GLU A 164 -1.11 -14.64 -15.51
N GLY A 165 -2.33 -14.83 -15.98
CA GLY A 165 -3.38 -13.85 -15.87
C GLY A 165 -3.22 -12.68 -16.86
N GLU A 166 -3.97 -11.61 -16.60
CA GLU A 166 -3.99 -10.40 -17.42
C GLU A 166 -3.15 -9.30 -16.80
N LEU A 167 -2.39 -8.56 -17.62
CA LEU A 167 -1.63 -7.39 -17.17
C LEU A 167 -2.59 -6.25 -16.81
N ILE A 168 -2.48 -5.73 -15.60
CA ILE A 168 -3.33 -4.63 -15.10
C ILE A 168 -2.57 -3.36 -14.70
N ALA A 169 -1.25 -3.45 -14.47
CA ALA A 169 -0.42 -2.28 -14.20
C ALA A 169 1.04 -2.53 -14.57
N GLY A 170 1.76 -1.48 -14.98
CA GLY A 170 3.13 -1.58 -15.41
C GLY A 170 3.28 -2.37 -16.70
N GLY A 171 4.37 -3.09 -16.83
CA GLY A 171 4.73 -3.92 -17.98
C GLY A 171 6.23 -3.84 -18.25
N GLY A 172 6.75 -4.76 -19.07
CA GLY A 172 8.17 -4.78 -19.39
C GLY A 172 9.06 -4.95 -18.16
N HIS A 173 9.83 -3.93 -17.82
CA HIS A 173 10.73 -3.90 -16.66
C HIS A 173 10.63 -2.57 -15.90
N GLN A 174 9.42 -2.07 -15.71
CA GLN A 174 9.18 -0.89 -14.89
C GLN A 174 9.38 -1.22 -13.41
N ALA A 175 9.84 -0.24 -12.64
CA ALA A 175 10.01 -0.36 -11.18
C ALA A 175 8.65 -0.22 -10.47
N ILE A 176 7.80 -1.24 -10.60
CA ILE A 176 6.46 -1.35 -10.01
C ILE A 176 6.33 -2.68 -9.26
N GLU A 177 5.75 -2.64 -8.05
CA GLU A 177 5.51 -3.84 -7.22
C GLU A 177 4.47 -3.58 -6.12
N GLY A 178 4.29 -4.53 -5.19
CA GLY A 178 3.49 -4.35 -3.98
C GLY A 178 2.04 -3.94 -4.27
N ALA A 179 1.41 -4.59 -5.24
CA ALA A 179 0.05 -4.28 -5.63
C ALA A 179 -0.95 -4.70 -4.54
N TYR A 180 -1.89 -3.82 -4.21
CA TYR A 180 -2.99 -4.10 -3.28
C TYR A 180 -4.30 -3.55 -3.82
N CYS A 181 -5.37 -4.34 -3.79
CA CYS A 181 -6.65 -3.95 -4.36
C CYS A 181 -7.78 -4.00 -3.32
N ILE A 182 -8.62 -2.98 -3.32
CA ILE A 182 -9.85 -2.97 -2.53
C ILE A 182 -11.04 -2.62 -3.42
N TYR A 183 -12.24 -3.09 -3.02
CA TYR A 183 -13.49 -2.57 -3.54
C TYR A 183 -14.03 -1.47 -2.62
N HIS A 184 -14.10 -0.25 -3.13
CA HIS A 184 -14.65 0.91 -2.42
C HIS A 184 -16.12 1.08 -2.77
N GLN A 185 -16.98 0.50 -1.93
CA GLN A 185 -18.43 0.46 -2.15
C GLN A 185 -19.07 1.85 -2.37
N PRO A 186 -18.71 2.93 -1.62
CA PRO A 186 -19.35 4.23 -1.83
C PRO A 186 -19.15 4.82 -3.22
N SER A 187 -18.01 4.58 -3.87
CA SER A 187 -17.74 5.04 -5.25
C SER A 187 -17.98 3.98 -6.32
N ASP A 188 -18.39 2.77 -5.92
CA ASP A 188 -18.59 1.63 -6.82
C ASP A 188 -17.37 1.35 -7.71
N ARG A 189 -16.16 1.35 -7.10
CA ARG A 189 -14.91 1.14 -7.82
C ARG A 189 -13.97 0.19 -7.10
N PHE A 190 -13.20 -0.55 -7.89
CA PHE A 190 -11.96 -1.15 -7.44
C PHE A 190 -10.87 -0.10 -7.45
N ILE A 191 -10.06 -0.08 -6.41
CA ILE A 191 -8.95 0.83 -6.22
C ILE A 191 -7.68 -0.02 -6.13
N LEU A 192 -6.80 0.11 -7.11
CA LEU A 192 -5.52 -0.60 -7.18
C LEU A 192 -4.42 0.34 -6.72
N PHE A 193 -3.79 -0.01 -5.61
CA PHE A 193 -2.58 0.62 -5.10
C PHE A 193 -1.38 -0.13 -5.66
N THR A 194 -0.36 0.59 -6.07
CA THR A 194 0.91 0.03 -6.56
C THR A 194 2.07 0.84 -6.02
N SER A 195 3.20 0.19 -5.78
CA SER A 195 4.41 0.85 -5.30
C SER A 195 5.42 0.99 -6.41
N TRP A 196 6.03 2.16 -6.52
CA TRP A 196 6.93 2.54 -7.62
C TRP A 196 8.25 3.04 -7.08
N GLY A 197 9.32 2.86 -7.87
CA GLY A 197 10.66 3.35 -7.54
C GLY A 197 11.49 2.38 -6.72
N SER A 198 12.51 2.89 -6.06
CA SER A 198 13.48 2.11 -5.30
C SER A 198 13.18 2.12 -3.80
N LEU A 199 13.24 0.95 -3.18
CA LEU A 199 13.11 0.75 -1.73
C LEU A 199 14.08 1.61 -0.88
N SER A 200 15.19 2.03 -1.45
CA SER A 200 16.23 2.78 -0.74
C SER A 200 16.21 4.29 -0.99
N SER A 201 15.34 4.79 -1.87
CA SER A 201 15.36 6.22 -2.22
C SER A 201 13.98 6.84 -2.46
N ASP A 202 13.34 6.51 -3.57
CA ASP A 202 12.16 7.20 -4.10
C ASP A 202 10.89 6.35 -4.12
N TYR A 203 10.88 5.27 -3.36
CA TYR A 203 9.73 4.38 -3.23
C TYR A 203 8.48 5.16 -2.82
N HIS A 204 7.39 4.98 -3.56
CA HIS A 204 6.15 5.73 -3.37
C HIS A 204 4.94 4.94 -3.84
N ILE A 205 3.75 5.30 -3.35
CA ILE A 205 2.48 4.65 -3.68
C ILE A 205 1.75 5.46 -4.74
N ARG A 206 1.24 4.77 -5.77
CA ARG A 206 0.32 5.30 -6.79
C ARG A 206 -0.96 4.49 -6.84
N VAL A 207 -2.03 5.14 -7.31
CA VAL A 207 -3.38 4.58 -7.30
C VAL A 207 -4.02 4.70 -8.67
N GLY A 208 -4.72 3.65 -9.07
CA GLY A 208 -5.61 3.64 -10.23
C GLY A 208 -6.99 3.10 -9.87
N TYR A 209 -7.99 3.44 -10.67
CA TYR A 209 -9.40 3.18 -10.40
C TYR A 209 -10.05 2.44 -11.55
N SER A 210 -10.88 1.44 -11.24
CA SER A 210 -11.67 0.72 -12.25
C SER A 210 -13.04 0.37 -11.72
N ARG A 211 -14.01 0.17 -12.61
CA ARG A 211 -15.30 -0.44 -12.26
C ARG A 211 -15.24 -1.95 -12.24
N GLU A 212 -14.30 -2.54 -12.98
CA GLU A 212 -14.08 -3.98 -13.06
C GLU A 212 -12.79 -4.37 -12.36
N ILE A 213 -12.79 -5.52 -11.69
CA ILE A 213 -11.62 -5.99 -10.96
C ILE A 213 -10.42 -6.28 -11.87
N THR A 214 -10.69 -6.67 -13.11
CA THR A 214 -9.69 -6.91 -14.15
C THR A 214 -9.22 -5.64 -14.89
N GLY A 215 -9.75 -4.47 -14.49
CA GLY A 215 -9.37 -3.20 -15.10
C GLY A 215 -10.22 -2.83 -16.35
N PRO A 216 -9.76 -1.89 -17.18
CA PRO A 216 -8.52 -1.14 -17.01
C PRO A 216 -8.55 -0.22 -15.78
N TYR A 217 -7.43 -0.16 -15.07
CA TYR A 217 -7.25 0.79 -13.98
C TYR A 217 -6.71 2.11 -14.54
N LEU A 218 -7.48 3.18 -14.39
CA LEU A 218 -7.15 4.50 -14.90
C LEU A 218 -6.79 5.44 -13.73
N ASP A 219 -5.88 6.35 -13.97
CA ASP A 219 -5.64 7.49 -13.08
C ASP A 219 -6.64 8.64 -13.33
N SER A 220 -6.56 9.71 -12.55
CA SER A 220 -7.44 10.88 -12.67
C SER A 220 -7.29 11.66 -13.99
N LYS A 221 -6.22 11.43 -14.75
CA LYS A 221 -6.03 11.98 -16.10
C LYS A 221 -6.54 11.06 -17.20
N GLY A 222 -6.99 9.85 -16.85
CA GLY A 222 -7.48 8.84 -17.78
C GLY A 222 -6.38 7.96 -18.39
N PHE A 223 -5.13 8.04 -17.91
CA PHE A 223 -4.08 7.13 -18.34
C PHE A 223 -4.22 5.78 -17.65
N PRO A 224 -4.19 4.66 -18.41
CA PRO A 224 -4.19 3.34 -17.79
C PRO A 224 -2.86 3.07 -17.07
N LEU A 225 -2.91 2.34 -15.95
CA LEU A 225 -1.69 1.96 -15.22
C LEU A 225 -0.74 1.07 -16.05
N THR A 226 -1.22 0.52 -17.16
CA THR A 226 -0.43 -0.23 -18.15
C THR A 226 0.20 0.65 -19.23
N ASP A 227 0.05 1.98 -19.15
CA ASP A 227 0.63 2.89 -20.16
C ASP A 227 2.16 2.78 -20.15
N PRO A 228 2.78 2.41 -21.29
CA PRO A 228 4.22 2.24 -21.38
C PRO A 228 4.98 3.56 -21.49
N ASP A 229 4.29 4.70 -21.73
CA ASP A 229 4.94 6.00 -21.92
C ASP A 229 5.44 6.57 -20.58
N PRO A 230 6.76 6.66 -20.37
CA PRO A 230 7.31 7.19 -19.13
C PRO A 230 6.97 8.67 -18.87
N VAL A 231 6.55 9.40 -19.90
CA VAL A 231 6.14 10.82 -19.79
C VAL A 231 4.80 10.93 -19.07
N HIS A 232 3.92 9.97 -19.24
CA HIS A 232 2.60 9.98 -18.60
C HIS A 232 2.67 9.72 -17.10
N THR A 233 3.67 8.96 -16.62
CA THR A 233 3.81 8.58 -15.21
C THR A 233 2.47 8.18 -14.58
N PRO A 234 1.83 7.09 -15.06
CA PRO A 234 0.46 6.76 -14.73
C PRO A 234 0.26 6.49 -13.23
N GLY A 235 -0.98 6.69 -12.78
CA GLY A 235 -1.38 6.55 -11.39
C GLY A 235 -1.30 7.86 -10.58
N ASP A 236 -2.31 8.10 -9.75
CA ASP A 236 -2.34 9.23 -8.84
C ASP A 236 -1.38 8.97 -7.67
N LYS A 237 -0.47 9.89 -7.38
CA LYS A 237 0.49 9.71 -6.30
C LYS A 237 -0.17 9.94 -4.94
N LEU A 238 -0.35 8.86 -4.18
CA LEU A 238 -0.98 8.88 -2.87
C LEU A 238 -0.01 9.29 -1.75
N SER A 239 1.21 8.77 -1.80
CA SER A 239 2.26 9.06 -0.81
C SER A 239 3.64 8.96 -1.43
N GLY A 240 4.65 9.49 -0.74
CA GLY A 240 6.05 9.43 -1.12
C GLY A 240 6.92 9.90 0.05
N GLY A 241 8.21 10.06 -0.14
CA GLY A 241 9.09 10.68 0.85
C GLY A 241 8.71 12.15 1.11
N TYR A 242 8.74 12.57 2.37
CA TYR A 242 8.42 13.95 2.75
C TYR A 242 9.23 14.43 3.95
N HIS A 243 9.44 15.76 4.00
CA HIS A 243 10.03 16.47 5.11
C HIS A 243 9.29 17.79 5.31
N PHE A 244 8.33 17.84 6.23
CA PHE A 244 7.59 19.08 6.49
C PHE A 244 8.47 20.20 7.05
N GLY A 245 9.51 19.87 7.82
CA GLY A 245 10.26 20.85 8.58
C GLY A 245 9.49 21.37 9.80
N ALA A 246 8.42 20.68 10.21
CA ALA A 246 7.62 21.01 11.38
C ALA A 246 8.11 20.20 12.60
N PRO A 247 8.28 20.82 13.78
CA PRO A 247 8.68 20.13 14.99
C PRO A 247 7.69 19.00 15.35
N GLY A 248 8.24 17.84 15.74
CA GLY A 248 7.43 16.68 16.11
C GLY A 248 6.93 15.82 14.94
N VAL A 249 7.11 16.26 13.70
CA VAL A 249 6.76 15.49 12.50
C VAL A 249 8.03 14.93 11.86
N PRO A 250 8.22 13.59 11.86
CA PRO A 250 9.44 12.99 11.32
C PRO A 250 9.51 13.15 9.80
N ALA A 251 10.71 13.35 9.29
CA ALA A 251 11.03 13.26 7.88
C ALA A 251 11.22 11.80 7.48
N VAL A 252 10.64 11.40 6.36
CA VAL A 252 10.70 10.01 5.90
C VAL A 252 10.97 9.92 4.40
N MET A 253 11.51 8.78 4.01
CA MET A 253 11.74 8.41 2.62
C MET A 253 11.23 7.01 2.32
N ALA A 254 11.20 6.66 1.05
CA ALA A 254 10.90 5.31 0.57
C ALA A 254 9.63 4.71 1.23
N THR A 255 8.48 5.39 1.03
CA THR A 255 7.18 4.97 1.55
C THR A 255 6.46 4.10 0.53
N GLY A 256 6.25 2.84 0.81
CA GLY A 256 5.60 1.96 -0.16
C GLY A 256 5.24 0.59 0.39
N HIS A 257 4.90 -0.32 -0.52
CA HIS A 257 4.41 -1.66 -0.29
C HIS A 257 3.26 -1.66 0.72
N ASN A 258 2.11 -1.22 0.26
CA ASN A 258 0.99 -1.01 1.15
C ASN A 258 -0.04 -2.15 1.16
N SER A 259 -0.73 -2.24 2.28
CA SER A 259 -2.05 -2.86 2.41
C SER A 259 -3.07 -1.81 2.86
N VAL A 260 -4.33 -2.19 2.96
CA VAL A 260 -5.40 -1.34 3.48
C VAL A 260 -6.14 -2.09 4.58
N VAL A 261 -6.35 -1.44 5.72
CA VAL A 261 -7.10 -1.99 6.85
C VAL A 261 -8.28 -1.10 7.20
N ARG A 262 -9.39 -1.71 7.63
CA ARG A 262 -10.56 -1.00 8.16
C ARG A 262 -10.46 -0.93 9.69
N VAL A 263 -10.59 0.28 10.24
CA VAL A 263 -10.66 0.52 11.69
C VAL A 263 -11.95 1.30 11.95
N GLY A 264 -12.93 0.66 12.57
CA GLY A 264 -14.29 1.21 12.63
C GLY A 264 -14.87 1.39 11.22
N ASP A 265 -15.35 2.59 10.92
CA ASP A 265 -15.91 2.93 9.61
C ASP A 265 -14.85 3.44 8.61
N ASP A 266 -13.63 3.69 9.08
CA ASP A 266 -12.57 4.31 8.31
C ASP A 266 -11.62 3.28 7.67
N LEU A 267 -11.07 3.65 6.51
CA LEU A 267 -10.01 2.92 5.84
C LEU A 267 -8.66 3.59 6.11
N TYR A 268 -7.65 2.75 6.31
CA TYR A 268 -6.27 3.19 6.54
C TYR A 268 -5.33 2.49 5.57
N VAL A 269 -4.48 3.27 4.92
CA VAL A 269 -3.33 2.73 4.22
C VAL A 269 -2.24 2.39 5.24
N VAL A 270 -1.72 1.19 5.09
CA VAL A 270 -0.64 0.63 5.92
C VAL A 270 0.54 0.40 5.01
N ASN A 271 1.68 0.97 5.31
CA ASN A 271 2.89 0.82 4.49
C ASN A 271 4.15 0.83 5.35
N HIS A 272 5.26 0.43 4.79
CA HIS A 272 6.53 0.75 5.41
C HIS A 272 7.10 2.07 4.88
N ALA A 273 7.91 2.70 5.70
CA ALA A 273 8.72 3.86 5.33
C ALA A 273 10.09 3.75 6.02
N ARG A 274 11.01 4.61 5.61
CA ARG A 274 12.33 4.74 6.24
C ARG A 274 12.52 6.15 6.74
N PRO A 275 13.29 6.37 7.84
CA PRO A 275 13.71 7.71 8.20
C PRO A 275 14.51 8.34 7.06
N GLU A 276 14.37 9.63 6.84
CA GLU A 276 15.23 10.33 5.88
C GLU A 276 16.70 10.11 6.22
N GLY A 277 17.48 9.62 5.24
CA GLY A 277 18.91 9.30 5.40
C GLY A 277 19.23 7.93 6.01
N ASP A 278 18.21 7.11 6.31
CA ASP A 278 18.41 5.73 6.81
C ASP A 278 17.75 4.70 5.91
N GLU A 279 18.49 4.14 4.98
CA GLU A 279 17.99 3.17 4.00
C GLU A 279 17.73 1.77 4.60
N LYS A 280 18.16 1.50 5.84
CA LYS A 280 18.23 0.13 6.38
C LYS A 280 17.09 -0.22 7.33
N HIS A 281 16.44 0.75 7.96
CA HIS A 281 15.50 0.50 9.04
C HIS A 281 14.06 0.88 8.65
N PRO A 282 13.34 -0.04 7.95
CA PRO A 282 11.93 0.17 7.64
C PRO A 282 11.09 0.13 8.91
N PHE A 283 10.08 0.98 8.97
CA PHE A 283 9.12 1.02 10.06
C PHE A 283 7.69 1.17 9.54
N LEU A 284 6.74 0.74 10.36
CA LEU A 284 5.32 0.77 10.05
C LEU A 284 4.78 2.20 10.05
N GLN A 285 4.00 2.53 9.02
CA GLN A 285 3.13 3.70 8.98
C GLN A 285 1.68 3.26 8.73
N ILE A 286 0.75 3.86 9.47
CA ILE A 286 -0.68 3.67 9.30
C ILE A 286 -1.29 5.05 9.15
N ARG A 287 -2.01 5.31 8.04
CA ARG A 287 -2.59 6.62 7.73
C ARG A 287 -4.02 6.49 7.26
N ARG A 288 -4.89 7.36 7.77
CA ARG A 288 -6.28 7.40 7.33
C ARG A 288 -6.37 7.77 5.86
N LEU A 289 -7.24 7.06 5.14
CA LEU A 289 -7.62 7.38 3.77
C LEU A 289 -8.89 8.24 3.78
N PHE A 290 -8.90 9.23 2.91
CA PHE A 290 -10.06 10.03 2.57
C PHE A 290 -10.37 9.84 1.10
N PHE A 291 -11.65 9.98 0.76
CA PHE A 291 -12.12 9.86 -0.60
C PHE A 291 -12.96 11.07 -0.95
N ASP A 292 -12.70 11.66 -2.10
CA ASP A 292 -13.54 12.73 -2.62
C ASP A 292 -14.85 12.20 -3.23
N GLU A 293 -15.69 13.09 -3.73
CA GLU A 293 -16.98 12.74 -4.34
C GLU A 293 -16.85 11.83 -5.58
N ALA A 294 -15.71 11.86 -6.26
CA ALA A 294 -15.38 10.97 -7.37
C ALA A 294 -14.79 9.63 -6.93
N GLY A 295 -14.58 9.42 -5.62
CA GLY A 295 -13.95 8.23 -5.05
C GLY A 295 -12.44 8.21 -5.21
N ARG A 296 -11.78 9.36 -5.42
CA ARG A 296 -10.34 9.45 -5.51
C ARG A 296 -9.73 9.51 -4.11
N ALA A 297 -8.70 8.71 -3.89
CA ALA A 297 -8.08 8.56 -2.58
C ALA A 297 -7.04 9.63 -2.27
N SER A 298 -7.03 10.12 -1.04
CA SER A 298 -5.93 10.88 -0.44
C SER A 298 -5.57 10.31 0.93
N ALA A 299 -4.29 10.33 1.30
CA ALA A 299 -3.84 9.87 2.60
C ALA A 299 -3.66 11.03 3.57
N TRP A 300 -3.98 10.81 4.84
CA TRP A 300 -3.72 11.77 5.90
C TRP A 300 -2.21 11.97 6.10
N PRO A 301 -1.70 13.18 6.30
CA PRO A 301 -0.25 13.41 6.40
C PRO A 301 0.39 12.87 7.69
N LEU A 302 -0.38 12.73 8.76
CA LEU A 302 0.08 12.21 10.05
C LEU A 302 -0.22 10.71 10.19
N THR A 303 0.60 10.02 10.97
CA THR A 303 0.37 8.60 11.30
C THR A 303 -0.73 8.45 12.34
N TYR A 304 -1.39 7.30 12.35
CA TYR A 304 -2.40 6.91 13.33
C TYR A 304 -1.86 7.00 14.77
N THR A 305 -2.64 7.62 15.67
CA THR A 305 -2.31 7.78 17.10
C THR A 305 -3.37 7.19 18.02
N GLY A 306 -4.41 6.57 17.47
CA GLY A 306 -5.59 6.14 18.23
C GLY A 306 -6.57 7.28 18.54
N GLU A 307 -6.20 8.52 18.28
CA GLU A 307 -7.05 9.68 18.53
C GLU A 307 -8.01 9.96 17.36
N ALA A 308 -9.22 10.39 17.69
CA ALA A 308 -10.17 10.83 16.69
C ALA A 308 -9.71 12.15 16.03
N LEU A 309 -9.97 12.27 14.74
CA LEU A 309 -9.82 13.56 14.05
C LEU A 309 -11.01 14.46 14.40
N THR A 310 -10.73 15.70 14.78
CA THR A 310 -11.75 16.69 15.15
C THR A 310 -11.68 17.92 14.25
N ALA A 311 -12.79 18.65 14.11
CA ALA A 311 -12.80 19.91 13.37
C ALA A 311 -11.86 20.92 14.05
N PRO A 312 -11.04 21.66 13.31
CA PRO A 312 -10.27 22.76 13.87
C PRO A 312 -11.19 23.92 14.18
N GLY A 313 -11.00 24.59 15.33
CA GLY A 313 -11.85 25.72 15.73
C GLY A 313 -11.70 26.96 14.84
N ALA A 314 -10.57 27.09 14.15
CA ALA A 314 -10.27 28.18 13.21
C ALA A 314 -9.25 27.72 12.18
N LEU A 315 -9.23 28.41 11.03
CA LEU A 315 -8.24 28.16 9.99
C LEU A 315 -6.86 28.73 10.44
N PRO A 316 -5.82 27.90 10.57
CA PRO A 316 -4.49 28.35 10.96
C PRO A 316 -3.90 29.36 9.95
N GLU A 317 -3.09 30.29 10.43
CA GLU A 317 -2.49 31.33 9.56
C GLU A 317 -1.30 30.83 8.74
N LYS A 318 -0.47 29.93 9.30
CA LYS A 318 0.80 29.49 8.71
C LYS A 318 0.82 27.98 8.53
N TRP A 319 1.43 27.54 7.43
CA TRP A 319 1.45 26.15 6.99
C TRP A 319 2.80 25.73 6.45
N ARG A 320 3.12 24.45 6.62
CA ARG A 320 4.12 23.73 5.84
C ARG A 320 3.40 22.83 4.85
N MET A 321 3.53 23.11 3.56
CA MET A 321 2.83 22.41 2.48
C MET A 321 3.77 21.48 1.73
N VAL A 322 3.42 20.20 1.62
CA VAL A 322 4.15 19.17 0.85
C VAL A 322 3.31 18.80 -0.37
N TYR A 323 3.80 19.16 -1.55
CA TYR A 323 3.13 18.87 -2.81
C TYR A 323 3.64 17.57 -3.42
N LEU A 324 2.84 16.52 -3.41
CA LEU A 324 3.13 15.20 -3.96
C LEU A 324 2.79 15.17 -5.46
N SER A 325 3.58 15.88 -6.26
CA SER A 325 3.45 15.86 -7.72
C SER A 325 3.75 14.47 -8.30
N ARG A 326 3.10 14.14 -9.42
CA ARG A 326 3.39 12.92 -10.19
C ARG A 326 4.85 12.78 -10.59
N LEU A 327 5.53 13.90 -10.83
CA LEU A 327 6.90 13.96 -11.34
C LEU A 327 7.96 14.00 -10.23
N ASN A 328 7.56 14.21 -8.98
CA ASN A 328 8.52 14.27 -7.89
C ASN A 328 9.04 12.87 -7.55
N HIS A 329 10.34 12.75 -7.52
CA HIS A 329 11.06 11.58 -7.03
C HIS A 329 11.79 11.93 -5.71
N GLY A 330 11.94 10.95 -4.83
CA GLY A 330 12.61 11.14 -3.54
C GLY A 330 11.80 11.92 -2.51
N VAL A 331 12.48 12.64 -1.63
CA VAL A 331 11.89 13.39 -0.52
C VAL A 331 11.41 14.76 -0.98
N VAL A 332 10.16 15.10 -0.68
CA VAL A 332 9.56 16.41 -0.95
C VAL A 332 9.61 17.26 0.31
N TYR A 333 10.25 18.43 0.21
CA TYR A 333 10.39 19.35 1.33
C TYR A 333 9.20 20.29 1.45
N GLY A 334 8.76 20.55 2.69
CA GLY A 334 7.65 21.42 3.00
C GLY A 334 7.95 22.89 2.67
N VAL A 335 7.05 23.52 1.91
CA VAL A 335 7.10 24.94 1.56
C VAL A 335 6.28 25.73 2.56
N PRO A 336 6.84 26.77 3.21
CA PRO A 336 6.06 27.63 4.10
C PRO A 336 5.12 28.52 3.26
N LEU A 337 3.83 28.50 3.59
CA LEU A 337 2.80 29.33 2.98
C LEU A 337 1.84 29.84 4.05
N THR A 338 1.23 31.00 3.81
CA THR A 338 0.16 31.53 4.67
C THR A 338 -1.22 31.26 4.07
N THR A 339 -2.22 31.19 4.91
CA THR A 339 -3.63 31.09 4.51
C THR A 339 -4.03 32.17 3.52
N ARG A 340 -3.50 33.40 3.70
CA ARG A 340 -3.74 34.52 2.80
C ARG A 340 -3.11 34.31 1.42
N GLU A 341 -1.87 33.85 1.35
CA GLU A 341 -1.19 33.57 0.07
C GLU A 341 -1.90 32.47 -0.72
N MET A 342 -2.52 31.53 -0.01
CA MET A 342 -3.25 30.41 -0.60
C MET A 342 -4.73 30.73 -0.88
N ASP A 343 -5.24 31.92 -0.56
CA ASP A 343 -6.70 32.21 -0.56
C ASP A 343 -7.51 31.06 0.04
N ALA A 344 -7.03 30.54 1.17
CA ALA A 344 -7.60 29.34 1.77
C ALA A 344 -8.90 29.66 2.51
N ARG A 345 -9.90 28.80 2.35
CA ARG A 345 -11.22 28.89 2.99
C ARG A 345 -11.56 27.54 3.61
N MET A 346 -12.23 27.58 4.74
CA MET A 346 -12.65 26.40 5.47
C MET A 346 -14.15 26.49 5.78
N ASP A 347 -14.84 25.36 5.59
CA ASP A 347 -16.21 25.14 6.04
C ASP A 347 -16.24 23.78 6.75
N ASP A 348 -16.45 23.81 8.07
CA ASP A 348 -16.32 22.66 8.98
C ASP A 348 -14.96 21.96 8.81
N GLN A 349 -14.93 20.74 8.29
CA GLN A 349 -13.72 19.95 7.99
C GLN A 349 -13.32 19.97 6.50
N THR A 350 -14.00 20.75 5.68
CA THR A 350 -13.63 20.93 4.28
C THR A 350 -12.73 22.14 4.12
N ILE A 351 -11.66 22.01 3.36
CA ILE A 351 -10.77 23.12 3.01
C ILE A 351 -10.60 23.23 1.50
N GLU A 352 -10.65 24.45 1.00
CA GLU A 352 -10.35 24.84 -0.38
C GLU A 352 -9.25 25.88 -0.40
N LEU A 353 -8.32 25.78 -1.32
CA LEU A 353 -7.23 26.75 -1.44
C LEU A 353 -6.62 26.78 -2.83
N GLN A 354 -5.80 27.80 -3.10
CA GLN A 354 -5.00 27.97 -4.32
C GLN A 354 -3.51 27.86 -3.97
N ALA A 355 -2.82 26.90 -4.50
CA ALA A 355 -1.38 26.77 -4.29
C ALA A 355 -0.71 26.08 -5.49
N PHE A 356 0.56 26.37 -5.72
CA PHE A 356 1.34 25.73 -6.81
C PHE A 356 0.66 25.85 -8.19
N GLY A 357 -0.06 26.96 -8.43
CA GLY A 357 -0.76 27.23 -9.69
C GLY A 357 -2.03 26.42 -9.94
N LYS A 358 -2.58 25.77 -8.90
CA LYS A 358 -3.78 24.90 -8.99
C LYS A 358 -4.76 25.15 -7.85
N PRO A 359 -6.07 24.90 -8.09
CA PRO A 359 -7.05 24.75 -7.02
C PRO A 359 -6.90 23.39 -6.33
N TRP A 360 -7.15 23.39 -5.03
CA TRP A 360 -7.10 22.21 -4.17
C TRP A 360 -8.33 22.16 -3.27
N ARG A 361 -8.88 20.96 -3.08
CA ARG A 361 -9.98 20.71 -2.16
C ARG A 361 -9.74 19.44 -1.38
N GLY A 362 -10.11 19.42 -0.10
CA GLY A 362 -9.96 18.24 0.72
C GLY A 362 -10.40 18.43 2.15
N VAL A 363 -9.76 17.70 3.03
CA VAL A 363 -10.11 17.63 4.46
C VAL A 363 -9.05 18.31 5.30
N ILE A 364 -9.53 19.10 6.27
CA ILE A 364 -8.73 19.68 7.35
C ILE A 364 -9.26 19.15 8.68
N ALA A 365 -8.35 18.76 9.57
CA ALA A 365 -8.73 18.30 10.91
C ALA A 365 -7.60 18.53 11.91
N ARG A 366 -7.94 18.41 13.18
CA ARG A 366 -7.01 18.37 14.29
C ARG A 366 -6.78 16.92 14.72
N GLN A 367 -5.50 16.55 14.91
CA GLN A 367 -5.05 15.28 15.50
C GLN A 367 -4.07 15.61 16.62
N GLY A 368 -4.47 15.42 17.87
CA GLY A 368 -3.68 15.82 19.02
C GLY A 368 -3.38 17.32 18.99
N ASP A 369 -2.11 17.67 19.04
CA ASP A 369 -1.63 19.05 18.99
C ASP A 369 -1.51 19.62 17.57
N PHE A 370 -1.65 18.78 16.52
CA PHE A 370 -1.47 19.21 15.15
C PHE A 370 -2.80 19.51 14.45
N THR A 371 -2.85 20.60 13.70
CA THR A 371 -3.84 20.80 12.65
C THR A 371 -3.19 20.47 11.32
N ALA A 372 -3.83 19.61 10.54
CA ALA A 372 -3.31 19.15 9.27
C ALA A 372 -4.40 19.11 8.21
N CYS A 373 -3.99 19.02 6.95
CA CYS A 373 -4.92 18.85 5.83
C CYS A 373 -4.34 17.92 4.76
N THR A 374 -5.26 17.25 4.05
CA THR A 374 -4.98 16.48 2.84
C THR A 374 -5.94 16.91 1.75
N LEU A 375 -5.42 17.24 0.58
CA LEU A 375 -6.19 17.81 -0.52
C LEU A 375 -5.83 17.13 -1.84
N LEU A 376 -6.78 17.15 -2.75
CA LEU A 376 -6.60 16.72 -4.13
C LEU A 376 -6.82 17.90 -5.09
N SER A 377 -6.01 17.93 -6.15
CA SER A 377 -6.25 18.79 -7.29
C SER A 377 -7.26 18.14 -8.26
N PRO A 378 -7.82 18.89 -9.23
CA PRO A 378 -8.72 18.33 -10.23
C PRO A 378 -8.12 17.17 -11.04
N ASP A 379 -6.81 17.15 -11.22
CA ASP A 379 -6.05 16.14 -11.95
C ASP A 379 -5.45 15.04 -11.06
N GLY A 380 -5.91 14.91 -9.79
CA GLY A 380 -5.61 13.81 -8.88
C GLY A 380 -4.24 13.88 -8.19
N GLU A 381 -3.55 15.03 -8.22
CA GLU A 381 -2.34 15.21 -7.43
C GLU A 381 -2.68 15.53 -5.98
N ALA A 382 -1.83 15.10 -5.05
CA ALA A 382 -2.07 15.28 -3.61
C ALA A 382 -1.23 16.43 -3.03
N LEU A 383 -1.83 17.17 -2.11
CA LEU A 383 -1.20 18.22 -1.32
C LEU A 383 -1.46 17.97 0.16
N TRP A 384 -0.41 17.91 0.94
CA TRP A 384 -0.47 17.77 2.39
C TRP A 384 -0.06 19.07 3.08
N GLY A 385 -0.72 19.40 4.17
CA GLY A 385 -0.38 20.57 4.98
C GLY A 385 -0.35 20.25 6.47
N ILE A 386 0.59 20.89 7.17
CA ILE A 386 0.66 20.90 8.64
C ILE A 386 0.76 22.36 9.08
N ALA A 387 -0.10 22.77 10.00
CA ALA A 387 -0.08 24.10 10.58
C ALA A 387 1.15 24.31 11.48
N GLU A 388 1.70 25.53 11.47
CA GLU A 388 2.79 25.98 12.35
C GLU A 388 2.27 26.60 13.64
#